data_240cb1545c93c5877dcd6d65ff11db90
#
_entry.id   240cb1545c93c5877dcd6d65ff11db90
#
_cell.length_a   1.000
_cell.length_b   1.000
_cell.length_c   1.000
_cell.angle_alpha   90.00
_cell.angle_beta   90.00
_cell.angle_gamma   90.00
#
_symmetry.space_group_name_H-M   'P 1'
#
loop_
_entity.id
_entity.type
_entity.pdbx_description
1 polymer ?
#
loop_
_entity_poly.entity_id
_entity_poly.type
_entity_poly.pdbx_seq_one_letter_code
_entity_poly.pdbx_strand_id
1 'polypeptide(L)'
;ISERCVTDDVFTSVHIVEYEVMARDTKLGEEDITRDIPNVNEEALKNLDESGVVYIGAEVNAGDILVGKVTPKGDSASGPEEKLLRSIFGEKAIDVTDTSLRMSRGSSGTVVDVRVFNRHGIEKDERSITIERAEIEEVQQDKIVEEEILERSIKQRASQFLSGSSLAKKVKDLPEGTKLDFDTIDKLPINEVFKITVGNVNDEATLAQLKDQYNKAKQDITERFEDKVLKIRSGDDLLPSVMKMVKVFVAIKRRLRP
;
A
#
# COMPACT_ATOMS: atom_id res chain seq x y z
N ILE A 1 -38.90 -23.93 -6.94
CA ILE A 1 -37.62 -23.51 -7.51
C ILE A 1 -36.76 -24.76 -7.68
N SER A 2 -36.06 -24.87 -8.81
CA SER A 2 -35.19 -26.04 -9.07
C SER A 2 -33.95 -25.98 -8.18
N GLU A 3 -33.49 -27.16 -7.69
CA GLU A 3 -32.22 -27.28 -6.95
C GLU A 3 -31.02 -26.73 -7.72
N ARG A 4 -31.08 -26.81 -9.05
CA ARG A 4 -30.02 -26.23 -9.93
C ARG A 4 -29.84 -24.75 -9.75
N CYS A 5 -30.86 -23.98 -9.36
CA CYS A 5 -30.74 -22.55 -9.07
C CYS A 5 -29.87 -22.29 -7.83
N VAL A 6 -29.78 -23.25 -6.91
CA VAL A 6 -28.95 -23.18 -5.71
C VAL A 6 -27.55 -23.72 -5.96
N THR A 7 -27.46 -24.84 -6.69
CA THR A 7 -26.17 -25.50 -7.00
C THR A 7 -25.33 -24.68 -7.98
N ASP A 8 -25.98 -24.05 -8.95
CA ASP A 8 -25.31 -23.22 -9.98
C ASP A 8 -25.15 -21.74 -9.53
N ASP A 9 -25.48 -21.42 -8.27
CA ASP A 9 -25.43 -20.04 -7.70
C ASP A 9 -26.16 -18.99 -8.56
N VAL A 10 -27.24 -19.35 -9.29
CA VAL A 10 -27.92 -18.48 -10.29
C VAL A 10 -28.48 -17.18 -9.66
N PHE A 11 -29.00 -17.27 -8.43
CA PHE A 11 -29.53 -16.12 -7.67
C PHE A 11 -28.64 -15.77 -6.49
N THR A 12 -27.33 -15.77 -6.70
CA THR A 12 -26.35 -15.40 -5.69
C THR A 12 -25.82 -14.01 -5.98
N SER A 13 -25.76 -13.16 -4.96
CA SER A 13 -25.14 -11.85 -5.04
C SER A 13 -24.01 -11.74 -4.03
N VAL A 14 -22.94 -11.04 -4.42
CA VAL A 14 -21.83 -10.70 -3.54
C VAL A 14 -21.88 -9.19 -3.32
N HIS A 15 -21.91 -8.78 -2.06
CA HIS A 15 -21.87 -7.38 -1.66
C HIS A 15 -20.63 -7.15 -0.83
N ILE A 16 -19.88 -6.08 -1.16
CA ILE A 16 -18.75 -5.63 -0.34
C ILE A 16 -19.27 -4.51 0.56
N VAL A 17 -19.17 -4.73 1.87
CA VAL A 17 -19.58 -3.76 2.89
C VAL A 17 -18.33 -3.20 3.55
N GLU A 18 -18.24 -1.87 3.65
CA GLU A 18 -17.18 -1.16 4.34
C GLU A 18 -17.57 -0.96 5.81
N TYR A 19 -16.67 -1.33 6.69
CA TYR A 19 -16.72 -1.06 8.12
C TYR A 19 -15.57 -0.14 8.47
N GLU A 20 -15.88 0.98 9.14
CA GLU A 20 -14.90 2.02 9.48
C GLU A 20 -14.85 2.22 10.99
N VAL A 21 -13.64 2.35 11.53
CA VAL A 21 -13.41 2.74 12.92
C VAL A 21 -12.29 3.77 12.99
N MET A 22 -12.47 4.75 13.88
CA MET A 22 -11.50 5.81 14.11
C MET A 22 -11.06 5.79 15.58
N ALA A 23 -9.75 5.85 15.81
CA ALA A 23 -9.18 6.14 17.11
C ALA A 23 -8.93 7.65 17.21
N ARG A 24 -9.47 8.27 18.25
CA ARG A 24 -9.42 9.72 18.45
C ARG A 24 -8.67 10.06 19.71
N ASP A 25 -8.03 11.21 19.69
CA ASP A 25 -7.56 11.85 20.92
C ASP A 25 -8.75 12.48 21.64
N THR A 26 -9.01 12.04 22.89
CA THR A 26 -10.10 12.51 23.72
C THR A 26 -9.56 13.23 24.95
N LYS A 27 -10.39 14.04 25.59
CA LYS A 27 -10.03 14.74 26.84
C LYS A 27 -9.66 13.80 27.99
N LEU A 28 -10.02 12.53 27.89
CA LEU A 28 -9.77 11.49 28.91
C LEU A 28 -8.52 10.66 28.61
N GLY A 29 -7.90 10.87 27.43
CA GLY A 29 -6.78 10.14 26.90
C GLY A 29 -6.99 9.71 25.46
N GLU A 30 -5.98 9.19 24.84
CA GLU A 30 -6.02 8.68 23.47
C GLU A 30 -6.76 7.35 23.41
N GLU A 31 -7.64 7.18 22.42
CA GLU A 31 -8.21 5.87 22.08
C GLU A 31 -7.12 5.05 21.38
N ASP A 32 -7.06 3.76 21.65
CA ASP A 32 -6.07 2.88 21.04
C ASP A 32 -6.73 1.72 20.29
N ILE A 33 -6.09 1.31 19.18
CA ILE A 33 -6.45 0.13 18.41
C ILE A 33 -5.48 -0.96 18.79
N THR A 34 -5.96 -1.96 19.52
CA THR A 34 -5.14 -3.02 20.10
C THR A 34 -5.90 -4.35 20.15
N ARG A 35 -5.14 -5.44 20.21
CA ARG A 35 -5.68 -6.77 20.49
C ARG A 35 -5.97 -6.98 21.98
N ASP A 36 -5.33 -6.19 22.85
CA ASP A 36 -5.49 -6.30 24.30
C ASP A 36 -6.80 -5.62 24.75
N ILE A 37 -7.90 -6.36 24.64
CA ILE A 37 -9.26 -5.88 24.96
C ILE A 37 -9.69 -6.52 26.27
N PRO A 38 -10.11 -5.73 27.28
CA PRO A 38 -10.55 -6.25 28.54
C PRO A 38 -11.84 -7.07 28.40
N ASN A 39 -11.96 -8.15 29.20
CA ASN A 39 -13.15 -9.00 29.29
C ASN A 39 -13.58 -9.72 28.00
N VAL A 40 -12.65 -9.99 27.09
CA VAL A 40 -12.88 -10.73 25.84
C VAL A 40 -12.11 -12.05 25.88
N ASN A 41 -12.76 -13.13 25.45
CA ASN A 41 -12.13 -14.45 25.37
C ASN A 41 -11.15 -14.52 24.18
N GLU A 42 -10.08 -15.30 24.29
CA GLU A 42 -9.10 -15.51 23.22
C GLU A 42 -9.73 -16.06 21.93
N GLU A 43 -10.82 -16.84 22.03
CA GLU A 43 -11.53 -17.33 20.84
C GLU A 43 -12.12 -16.20 19.97
N ALA A 44 -12.56 -15.11 20.60
CA ALA A 44 -13.06 -13.93 19.88
C ALA A 44 -11.93 -13.09 19.27
N LEU A 45 -10.69 -13.28 19.72
CA LEU A 45 -9.51 -12.58 19.23
C LEU A 45 -8.73 -13.36 18.18
N LYS A 46 -9.17 -14.59 17.83
CA LYS A 46 -8.46 -15.50 16.92
C LYS A 46 -8.23 -14.92 15.52
N ASN A 47 -9.13 -14.06 15.05
CA ASN A 47 -9.08 -13.46 13.72
C ASN A 47 -8.33 -12.12 13.69
N LEU A 48 -7.84 -11.64 14.84
CA LEU A 48 -7.09 -10.40 14.98
C LEU A 48 -5.59 -10.66 14.95
N ASP A 49 -4.86 -9.78 14.29
CA ASP A 49 -3.41 -9.71 14.38
C ASP A 49 -2.93 -9.01 15.67
N GLU A 50 -1.62 -8.86 15.84
CA GLU A 50 -1.03 -8.19 17.00
C GLU A 50 -1.44 -6.71 17.11
N SER A 51 -1.71 -6.06 15.98
CA SER A 51 -2.21 -4.67 15.93
C SER A 51 -3.70 -4.54 16.28
N GLY A 52 -4.38 -5.64 16.60
CA GLY A 52 -5.81 -5.65 16.91
C GLY A 52 -6.73 -5.52 15.71
N VAL A 53 -6.25 -5.78 14.50
CA VAL A 53 -7.01 -5.68 13.25
C VAL A 53 -7.18 -7.07 12.63
N VAL A 54 -8.35 -7.33 12.06
CA VAL A 54 -8.65 -8.61 11.40
C VAL A 54 -7.71 -8.81 10.19
N TYR A 55 -7.28 -10.07 9.96
CA TYR A 55 -6.46 -10.40 8.78
C TYR A 55 -7.31 -10.60 7.52
N ILE A 56 -6.72 -10.34 6.37
CA ILE A 56 -7.36 -10.55 5.06
C ILE A 56 -7.58 -12.04 4.84
N GLY A 57 -8.78 -12.42 4.35
CA GLY A 57 -9.19 -13.80 4.15
C GLY A 57 -9.87 -14.44 5.36
N ALA A 58 -9.98 -13.75 6.50
CA ALA A 58 -10.70 -14.24 7.67
C ALA A 58 -12.19 -14.39 7.38
N GLU A 59 -12.77 -15.51 7.80
CA GLU A 59 -14.22 -15.68 7.85
C GLU A 59 -14.76 -15.11 9.16
N VAL A 60 -15.64 -14.11 9.04
CA VAL A 60 -16.22 -13.40 10.16
C VAL A 60 -17.72 -13.63 10.24
N ASN A 61 -18.19 -13.90 11.44
CA ASN A 61 -19.59 -14.13 11.76
C ASN A 61 -20.18 -12.95 12.54
N ALA A 62 -21.52 -12.95 12.67
CA ALA A 62 -22.21 -11.92 13.40
C ALA A 62 -21.70 -11.78 14.86
N GLY A 63 -21.24 -10.58 15.21
CA GLY A 63 -20.70 -10.26 16.52
C GLY A 63 -19.20 -10.44 16.68
N ASP A 64 -18.49 -11.05 15.70
CA ASP A 64 -17.04 -11.15 15.71
C ASP A 64 -16.39 -9.75 15.67
N ILE A 65 -15.25 -9.63 16.32
CA ILE A 65 -14.49 -8.38 16.35
C ILE A 65 -13.74 -8.22 15.03
N LEU A 66 -13.94 -7.10 14.35
CA LEU A 66 -13.23 -6.72 13.15
C LEU A 66 -11.99 -5.88 13.48
N VAL A 67 -12.13 -4.96 14.42
CA VAL A 67 -11.05 -4.11 14.92
C VAL A 67 -11.22 -3.93 16.42
N GLY A 68 -10.19 -4.30 17.17
CA GLY A 68 -10.14 -4.09 18.61
C GLY A 68 -9.85 -2.64 18.93
N LYS A 69 -10.73 -1.97 19.65
CA LYS A 69 -10.56 -0.60 20.10
C LYS A 69 -10.89 -0.46 21.56
N VAL A 70 -10.04 0.25 22.31
CA VAL A 70 -10.23 0.58 23.70
C VAL A 70 -10.30 2.10 23.87
N THR A 71 -11.22 2.53 24.71
CA THR A 71 -11.39 3.96 25.05
C THR A 71 -11.10 4.16 26.52
N PRO A 72 -10.25 5.13 26.90
CA PRO A 72 -9.98 5.45 28.32
C PRO A 72 -11.26 5.83 29.05
N LYS A 73 -11.40 5.32 30.25
CA LYS A 73 -12.47 5.70 31.19
C LYS A 73 -12.02 6.93 31.96
N GLY A 74 -12.85 7.96 31.99
CA GLY A 74 -12.57 9.11 32.85
C GLY A 74 -12.64 8.75 34.34
N ASP A 75 -11.92 9.51 35.13
CA ASP A 75 -11.91 9.43 36.61
C ASP A 75 -13.26 9.74 37.26
N SER A 76 -14.35 9.18 36.75
CA SER A 76 -15.64 9.28 37.43
C SER A 76 -15.61 8.37 38.62
N ALA A 77 -15.35 8.98 39.78
CA ALA A 77 -15.63 8.45 41.12
C ALA A 77 -15.47 6.92 41.23
N SER A 78 -14.24 6.42 41.05
CA SER A 78 -13.95 5.03 41.39
C SER A 78 -14.23 4.84 42.89
N GLY A 79 -15.15 3.93 43.19
CA GLY A 79 -15.47 3.56 44.57
C GLY A 79 -14.23 3.03 45.29
N PRO A 80 -14.24 3.01 46.63
CA PRO A 80 -13.11 2.49 47.39
C PRO A 80 -12.74 1.05 47.02
N GLU A 81 -13.70 0.27 46.56
CA GLU A 81 -13.50 -1.12 46.08
C GLU A 81 -12.71 -1.17 44.76
N GLU A 82 -12.97 -0.25 43.83
CA GLU A 82 -12.26 -0.14 42.56
C GLU A 82 -10.81 0.32 42.76
N LYS A 83 -10.55 1.21 43.71
CA LYS A 83 -9.20 1.63 44.12
C LYS A 83 -8.40 0.47 44.70
N LEU A 84 -9.03 -0.43 45.39
CA LEU A 84 -8.43 -1.62 45.98
C LEU A 84 -8.09 -2.65 44.89
N LEU A 85 -8.96 -2.84 43.91
CA LEU A 85 -8.73 -3.67 42.75
C LEU A 85 -7.56 -3.14 41.85
N ARG A 86 -7.49 -1.83 41.67
CA ARG A 86 -6.32 -1.18 40.98
C ARG A 86 -5.01 -1.49 41.65
N SER A 87 -5.01 -1.47 43.01
CA SER A 87 -3.80 -1.78 43.79
C SER A 87 -3.36 -3.23 43.68
N ILE A 88 -4.27 -4.17 43.44
CA ILE A 88 -4.01 -5.62 43.41
C ILE A 88 -3.66 -6.11 41.99
N PHE A 89 -4.35 -5.62 40.94
CA PHE A 89 -4.24 -6.11 39.56
C PHE A 89 -3.47 -5.20 38.61
N GLY A 90 -2.95 -4.07 39.07
CA GLY A 90 -2.24 -3.06 38.27
C GLY A 90 -3.18 -2.10 37.51
N GLU A 91 -2.67 -0.92 37.22
CA GLU A 91 -3.47 0.21 36.71
C GLU A 91 -4.09 0.00 35.34
N LYS A 92 -3.50 -0.86 34.50
CA LYS A 92 -3.87 -0.99 33.08
C LYS A 92 -5.20 -1.71 32.80
N ALA A 93 -5.67 -2.59 33.67
CA ALA A 93 -6.81 -3.46 33.36
C ALA A 93 -8.19 -2.83 33.64
N ILE A 94 -8.26 -1.69 34.32
CA ILE A 94 -9.52 -1.11 34.83
C ILE A 94 -9.91 0.22 34.18
N ASP A 95 -8.96 0.85 33.49
CA ASP A 95 -9.12 2.22 33.00
C ASP A 95 -9.64 2.35 31.57
N VAL A 96 -9.93 1.23 30.90
CA VAL A 96 -10.38 1.25 29.49
C VAL A 96 -11.70 0.51 29.32
N THR A 97 -12.49 0.98 28.35
CA THR A 97 -13.76 0.36 27.94
C THR A 97 -13.61 -0.21 26.55
N ASP A 98 -14.14 -1.42 26.32
CA ASP A 98 -14.21 -2.02 24.97
C ASP A 98 -15.19 -1.21 24.09
N THR A 99 -14.65 -0.63 23.02
CA THR A 99 -15.40 0.08 21.98
C THR A 99 -15.06 -0.49 20.59
N SER A 100 -14.72 -1.77 20.56
CA SER A 100 -14.31 -2.49 19.35
C SER A 100 -15.38 -2.49 18.28
N LEU A 101 -14.95 -2.41 17.03
CA LEU A 101 -15.80 -2.57 15.87
C LEU A 101 -16.13 -4.05 15.69
N ARG A 102 -17.41 -4.37 15.66
CA ARG A 102 -17.91 -5.74 15.52
C ARG A 102 -18.73 -5.90 14.26
N MET A 103 -18.70 -7.13 13.71
CA MET A 103 -19.56 -7.50 12.59
C MET A 103 -21.04 -7.34 12.95
N SER A 104 -21.80 -6.77 12.03
CA SER A 104 -23.24 -6.52 12.22
C SER A 104 -24.01 -7.82 12.46
N ARG A 105 -25.03 -7.76 13.31
CA ARG A 105 -25.88 -8.92 13.61
C ARG A 105 -26.59 -9.40 12.34
N GLY A 106 -26.61 -10.72 12.14
CA GLY A 106 -27.24 -11.33 10.98
C GLY A 106 -26.42 -11.27 9.69
N SER A 107 -25.20 -10.77 9.73
CA SER A 107 -24.27 -10.76 8.61
C SER A 107 -23.08 -11.67 8.90
N SER A 108 -22.63 -12.36 7.86
CA SER A 108 -21.39 -13.14 7.87
C SER A 108 -20.71 -13.00 6.52
N GLY A 109 -19.39 -13.06 6.48
CA GLY A 109 -18.66 -12.86 5.24
C GLY A 109 -17.18 -13.14 5.38
N THR A 110 -16.44 -12.84 4.32
CA THR A 110 -14.98 -12.98 4.29
C THR A 110 -14.36 -11.60 4.13
N VAL A 111 -13.33 -11.33 4.90
CA VAL A 111 -12.57 -10.06 4.81
C VAL A 111 -11.76 -10.07 3.50
N VAL A 112 -12.00 -9.08 2.65
CA VAL A 112 -11.34 -8.95 1.34
C VAL A 112 -10.14 -8.03 1.40
N ASP A 113 -10.28 -6.90 2.10
CA ASP A 113 -9.24 -5.89 2.20
C ASP A 113 -9.30 -5.18 3.54
N VAL A 114 -8.16 -4.69 4.00
CA VAL A 114 -8.04 -3.92 5.25
C VAL A 114 -7.06 -2.78 5.01
N ARG A 115 -7.52 -1.56 5.21
CA ARG A 115 -6.71 -0.35 5.07
C ARG A 115 -6.55 0.35 6.41
N VAL A 116 -5.32 0.68 6.73
CA VAL A 116 -4.95 1.39 7.95
C VAL A 116 -4.35 2.74 7.56
N PHE A 117 -4.91 3.81 8.09
CA PHE A 117 -4.49 5.18 7.89
C PHE A 117 -3.98 5.73 9.22
N ASN A 118 -2.77 6.28 9.20
CA ASN A 118 -2.14 6.85 10.39
C ASN A 118 -1.86 8.34 10.15
N ARG A 119 -2.16 9.16 11.15
CA ARG A 119 -1.86 10.58 11.11
C ARG A 119 -0.36 10.84 11.11
N HIS A 120 0.06 11.97 10.54
CA HIS A 120 1.43 12.46 10.59
C HIS A 120 2.00 12.50 12.02
N GLY A 121 3.22 11.98 12.19
CA GLY A 121 3.99 12.14 13.43
C GLY A 121 3.63 11.16 14.56
N ILE A 122 2.79 10.15 14.30
CA ILE A 122 2.45 9.11 15.28
C ILE A 122 3.36 7.90 15.06
N GLU A 123 3.68 7.20 16.14
CA GLU A 123 4.37 5.91 16.07
C GLU A 123 3.53 4.92 15.25
N LYS A 124 4.19 4.29 14.28
CA LYS A 124 3.55 3.35 13.36
C LYS A 124 3.68 1.94 13.88
N ASP A 125 2.60 1.19 13.86
CA ASP A 125 2.60 -0.23 14.18
C ASP A 125 3.41 -1.04 13.15
N GLU A 126 3.86 -2.23 13.52
CA GLU A 126 4.59 -3.15 12.62
C GLU A 126 3.82 -3.45 11.34
N ARG A 127 2.49 -3.57 11.42
CA ARG A 127 1.63 -3.76 10.24
C ARG A 127 1.68 -2.55 9.31
N SER A 128 1.57 -1.34 9.83
CA SER A 128 1.66 -0.11 9.05
C SER A 128 3.02 0.03 8.36
N ILE A 129 4.10 -0.32 9.06
CA ILE A 129 5.46 -0.34 8.49
C ILE A 129 5.57 -1.38 7.37
N THR A 130 4.95 -2.55 7.53
CA THR A 130 4.95 -3.60 6.51
C THR A 130 4.19 -3.19 5.27
N ILE A 131 3.02 -2.56 5.43
CA ILE A 131 2.22 -2.01 4.32
C ILE A 131 3.00 -0.93 3.58
N GLU A 132 3.60 0.03 4.30
CA GLU A 132 4.42 1.07 3.68
C GLU A 132 5.60 0.51 2.88
N ARG A 133 6.27 -0.52 3.41
CA ARG A 133 7.37 -1.18 2.69
C ARG A 133 6.88 -1.82 1.41
N ALA A 134 5.73 -2.50 1.44
CA ALA A 134 5.15 -3.12 0.26
C ALA A 134 4.75 -2.07 -0.79
N GLU A 135 4.13 -0.95 -0.38
CA GLU A 135 3.78 0.14 -1.27
C GLU A 135 5.02 0.83 -1.87
N ILE A 136 6.07 1.05 -1.09
CA ILE A 136 7.33 1.61 -1.59
C ILE A 136 7.98 0.65 -2.59
N GLU A 137 7.94 -0.66 -2.35
CA GLU A 137 8.48 -1.66 -3.26
C GLU A 137 7.70 -1.69 -4.59
N GLU A 138 6.37 -1.58 -4.55
CA GLU A 138 5.54 -1.46 -5.75
C GLU A 138 5.91 -0.21 -6.57
N VAL A 139 6.02 0.95 -5.91
CA VAL A 139 6.44 2.19 -6.56
C VAL A 139 7.85 2.10 -7.12
N GLN A 140 8.76 1.34 -6.47
CA GLN A 140 10.10 1.06 -7.01
C GLN A 140 10.05 0.21 -8.27
N GLN A 141 9.21 -0.82 -8.32
CA GLN A 141 9.02 -1.64 -9.52
C GLN A 141 8.47 -0.78 -10.67
N ASP A 142 7.49 0.06 -10.40
CA ASP A 142 6.94 1.01 -11.37
C ASP A 142 8.04 1.91 -11.95
N LYS A 143 8.92 2.46 -11.09
CA LYS A 143 10.06 3.28 -11.51
C LYS A 143 10.98 2.52 -12.48
N ILE A 144 11.33 1.27 -12.15
CA ILE A 144 12.21 0.44 -13.00
C ILE A 144 11.56 0.25 -14.37
N VAL A 145 10.27 -0.09 -14.40
CA VAL A 145 9.53 -0.28 -15.66
C VAL A 145 9.45 1.02 -16.47
N GLU A 146 9.18 2.16 -15.82
CA GLU A 146 9.18 3.46 -16.50
C GLU A 146 10.57 3.81 -17.09
N GLU A 147 11.66 3.55 -16.35
CA GLU A 147 13.03 3.75 -16.83
C GLU A 147 13.35 2.83 -18.04
N GLU A 148 12.96 1.57 -17.99
CA GLU A 148 13.14 0.62 -19.12
C GLU A 148 12.39 1.06 -20.38
N ILE A 149 11.13 1.50 -20.22
CA ILE A 149 10.32 2.02 -21.34
C ILE A 149 10.96 3.26 -21.93
N LEU A 150 11.45 4.18 -21.09
CA LEU A 150 12.15 5.38 -21.52
C LEU A 150 13.41 5.02 -22.32
N GLU A 151 14.24 4.13 -21.79
CA GLU A 151 15.47 3.68 -22.47
C GLU A 151 15.16 3.05 -23.85
N ARG A 152 14.17 2.17 -23.91
CA ARG A 152 13.73 1.55 -25.16
C ARG A 152 13.24 2.58 -26.17
N SER A 153 12.43 3.55 -25.73
CA SER A 153 11.93 4.63 -26.58
C SER A 153 13.08 5.49 -27.14
N ILE A 154 14.06 5.82 -26.31
CA ILE A 154 15.23 6.61 -26.77
C ILE A 154 16.10 5.80 -27.72
N LYS A 155 16.35 4.52 -27.45
CA LYS A 155 17.08 3.63 -28.35
C LYS A 155 16.38 3.51 -29.72
N GLN A 156 15.06 3.38 -29.72
CA GLN A 156 14.26 3.33 -30.92
C GLN A 156 14.37 4.63 -31.75
N ARG A 157 14.30 5.79 -31.10
CA ARG A 157 14.49 7.08 -31.77
C ARG A 157 15.90 7.22 -32.28
N ALA A 158 16.93 6.87 -31.50
CA ALA A 158 18.31 6.89 -31.91
C ALA A 158 18.52 6.00 -33.16
N SER A 159 17.93 4.80 -33.18
CA SER A 159 18.04 3.90 -34.35
C SER A 159 17.42 4.47 -35.61
N GLN A 160 16.33 5.23 -35.53
CA GLN A 160 15.71 5.87 -36.69
C GLN A 160 16.63 6.86 -37.40
N PHE A 161 17.44 7.62 -36.62
CA PHE A 161 18.39 8.59 -37.18
C PHE A 161 19.70 7.93 -37.61
N LEU A 162 20.15 6.90 -36.88
CA LEU A 162 21.43 6.26 -37.10
C LEU A 162 21.35 5.10 -38.10
N SER A 163 20.16 4.69 -38.52
CA SER A 163 19.96 3.59 -39.45
C SER A 163 20.64 3.86 -40.79
N GLY A 164 21.55 2.95 -41.18
CA GLY A 164 22.33 3.06 -42.40
C GLY A 164 23.63 3.84 -42.28
N SER A 165 23.90 4.49 -41.16
CA SER A 165 25.18 5.16 -40.90
C SER A 165 26.21 4.17 -40.34
N SER A 166 27.51 4.45 -40.61
CA SER A 166 28.62 3.65 -40.09
C SER A 166 29.30 4.34 -38.91
N LEU A 167 29.78 3.58 -37.96
CA LEU A 167 30.53 4.04 -36.79
C LEU A 167 31.85 4.71 -37.23
N ALA A 168 32.05 5.97 -36.83
CA ALA A 168 33.29 6.70 -37.10
C ALA A 168 34.39 6.39 -36.06
N LYS A 169 34.03 5.92 -34.87
CA LYS A 169 34.96 5.52 -33.81
C LYS A 169 34.49 4.26 -33.13
N LYS A 170 35.42 3.42 -32.68
CA LYS A 170 35.11 2.22 -31.88
C LYS A 170 34.33 2.56 -30.62
N VAL A 171 33.18 1.89 -30.41
CA VAL A 171 32.36 2.01 -29.19
C VAL A 171 32.24 0.61 -28.58
N LYS A 172 32.76 0.42 -27.38
CA LYS A 172 32.76 -0.84 -26.64
C LYS A 172 33.26 -2.03 -27.50
N ASP A 173 32.40 -2.97 -27.82
CA ASP A 173 32.71 -4.19 -28.58
C ASP A 173 32.48 -4.05 -30.08
N LEU A 174 32.04 -2.87 -30.56
CA LEU A 174 31.77 -2.62 -31.96
C LEU A 174 32.97 -1.96 -32.65
N PRO A 175 33.57 -2.60 -33.69
CA PRO A 175 34.67 -2.00 -34.45
C PRO A 175 34.20 -0.83 -35.31
N GLU A 176 35.16 0.02 -35.70
CA GLU A 176 34.92 1.10 -36.67
C GLU A 176 34.38 0.55 -38.00
N GLY A 177 33.43 1.26 -38.60
CA GLY A 177 32.79 0.86 -39.86
C GLY A 177 31.60 -0.08 -39.71
N THR A 178 31.20 -0.49 -38.48
CA THR A 178 30.00 -1.31 -38.25
C THR A 178 28.75 -0.52 -38.64
N LYS A 179 27.86 -1.13 -39.44
CA LYS A 179 26.54 -0.55 -39.73
C LYS A 179 25.67 -0.57 -38.46
N LEU A 180 25.04 0.56 -38.21
CA LEU A 180 24.17 0.74 -37.08
C LEU A 180 22.74 0.33 -37.48
N ASP A 181 22.33 -0.86 -37.03
CA ASP A 181 20.96 -1.35 -37.11
C ASP A 181 20.31 -1.32 -35.75
N PHE A 182 18.97 -1.41 -35.70
CA PHE A 182 18.19 -1.43 -34.45
C PHE A 182 18.70 -2.49 -33.46
N ASP A 183 18.95 -3.72 -33.93
CA ASP A 183 19.41 -4.83 -33.07
C ASP A 183 20.81 -4.58 -32.48
N THR A 184 21.63 -3.79 -33.15
CA THR A 184 22.96 -3.41 -32.68
C THR A 184 22.88 -2.34 -31.59
N ILE A 185 21.98 -1.37 -31.76
CA ILE A 185 21.77 -0.28 -30.82
C ILE A 185 21.04 -0.77 -29.56
N ASP A 186 20.10 -1.71 -29.71
CA ASP A 186 19.34 -2.25 -28.58
C ASP A 186 20.22 -3.03 -27.57
N LYS A 187 21.24 -3.71 -28.06
CA LYS A 187 22.22 -4.45 -27.23
C LYS A 187 23.20 -3.54 -26.47
N LEU A 188 23.32 -2.28 -26.88
CA LEU A 188 24.21 -1.34 -26.22
C LEU A 188 23.53 -0.71 -25.00
N PRO A 189 24.26 -0.50 -23.89
CA PRO A 189 23.77 0.31 -22.80
C PRO A 189 23.55 1.75 -23.29
N ILE A 190 22.52 2.41 -22.77
CA ILE A 190 22.10 3.76 -23.19
C ILE A 190 23.25 4.79 -23.15
N ASN A 191 24.15 4.67 -22.17
CA ASN A 191 25.31 5.55 -22.03
C ASN A 191 26.31 5.42 -23.20
N GLU A 192 26.41 4.25 -23.83
CA GLU A 192 27.26 4.01 -24.97
C GLU A 192 26.57 4.46 -26.27
N VAL A 193 25.25 4.37 -26.36
CA VAL A 193 24.47 4.91 -27.49
C VAL A 193 24.70 6.41 -27.64
N PHE A 194 24.79 7.16 -26.57
CA PHE A 194 25.08 8.61 -26.60
C PHE A 194 26.55 8.96 -26.92
N LYS A 195 27.46 7.98 -26.94
CA LYS A 195 28.86 8.18 -27.33
C LYS A 195 29.12 7.84 -28.82
N ILE A 196 28.08 7.39 -29.52
CA ILE A 196 28.19 7.07 -30.96
C ILE A 196 28.54 8.33 -31.74
N THR A 197 29.62 8.28 -32.47
CA THR A 197 30.05 9.32 -33.41
C THR A 197 29.89 8.79 -34.84
N VAL A 198 29.12 9.48 -35.67
CA VAL A 198 28.77 9.04 -37.04
C VAL A 198 29.44 9.89 -38.11
N GLY A 199 30.19 10.93 -37.72
CA GLY A 199 30.88 11.83 -38.67
C GLY A 199 29.94 12.81 -39.39
N ASN A 200 28.67 12.81 -39.10
CA ASN A 200 27.69 13.76 -39.62
C ASN A 200 27.27 14.73 -38.50
N VAL A 201 27.56 15.99 -38.67
CA VAL A 201 27.35 17.04 -37.62
C VAL A 201 25.89 17.16 -37.22
N ASN A 202 24.95 16.93 -38.13
CA ASN A 202 23.50 17.01 -37.79
C ASN A 202 23.06 15.84 -36.93
N ASP A 203 23.59 14.64 -37.12
CA ASP A 203 23.24 13.46 -36.34
C ASP A 203 23.82 13.54 -34.90
N GLU A 204 25.01 14.10 -34.76
CA GLU A 204 25.63 14.38 -33.47
C GLU A 204 24.83 15.42 -32.65
N ALA A 205 24.35 16.50 -33.30
CA ALA A 205 23.51 17.49 -32.66
C ALA A 205 22.17 16.89 -32.20
N THR A 206 21.57 16.01 -33.01
CA THR A 206 20.33 15.31 -32.67
C THR A 206 20.52 14.34 -31.52
N LEU A 207 21.63 13.61 -31.47
CA LEU A 207 21.98 12.73 -30.34
C LEU A 207 22.20 13.52 -29.04
N ALA A 208 22.81 14.69 -29.11
CA ALA A 208 22.97 15.56 -27.97
C ALA A 208 21.60 16.04 -27.41
N GLN A 209 20.68 16.43 -28.29
CA GLN A 209 19.32 16.80 -27.90
C GLN A 209 18.55 15.61 -27.29
N LEU A 210 18.68 14.40 -27.83
CA LEU A 210 18.08 13.19 -27.28
C LEU A 210 18.63 12.86 -25.89
N LYS A 211 19.95 13.05 -25.70
CA LYS A 211 20.59 12.88 -24.39
C LYS A 211 20.04 13.86 -23.35
N ASP A 212 19.87 15.13 -23.74
CA ASP A 212 19.30 16.14 -22.84
C ASP A 212 17.82 15.83 -22.50
N GLN A 213 17.05 15.36 -23.49
CA GLN A 213 15.67 14.90 -23.27
C GLN A 213 15.63 13.69 -22.34
N TYR A 214 16.52 12.71 -22.53
CA TYR A 214 16.63 11.54 -21.67
C TYR A 214 16.96 11.93 -20.23
N ASN A 215 17.96 12.80 -20.04
CA ASN A 215 18.38 13.24 -18.71
C ASN A 215 17.25 13.98 -17.99
N LYS A 216 16.52 14.86 -18.68
CA LYS A 216 15.35 15.53 -18.11
C LYS A 216 14.25 14.55 -17.72
N ALA A 217 13.87 13.66 -18.64
CA ALA A 217 12.83 12.67 -18.36
C ALA A 217 13.21 11.74 -17.21
N LYS A 218 14.48 11.33 -17.12
CA LYS A 218 14.99 10.51 -16.01
C LYS A 218 14.96 11.28 -14.68
N GLN A 219 15.29 12.55 -14.71
CA GLN A 219 15.19 13.41 -13.52
C GLN A 219 13.73 13.55 -13.08
N ASP A 220 12.81 13.83 -14.01
CA ASP A 220 11.37 13.95 -13.73
C ASP A 220 10.78 12.65 -13.14
N ILE A 221 11.22 11.47 -13.64
CA ILE A 221 10.83 10.17 -13.08
C ILE A 221 11.34 10.04 -11.63
N THR A 222 12.59 10.41 -11.40
CA THR A 222 13.21 10.31 -10.08
C THR A 222 12.54 11.23 -9.06
N GLU A 223 12.28 12.50 -9.43
CA GLU A 223 11.59 13.47 -8.59
C GLU A 223 10.16 13.00 -8.25
N ARG A 224 9.40 12.52 -9.26
CA ARG A 224 8.06 11.94 -9.02
C ARG A 224 8.08 10.73 -8.09
N PHE A 225 9.10 9.89 -8.21
CA PHE A 225 9.28 8.74 -7.32
C PHE A 225 9.58 9.21 -5.88
N GLU A 226 10.51 10.14 -5.71
CA GLU A 226 10.87 10.68 -4.39
C GLU A 226 9.67 11.36 -3.72
N ASP A 227 8.88 12.11 -4.47
CA ASP A 227 7.64 12.74 -4.00
C ASP A 227 6.59 11.70 -3.57
N LYS A 228 6.42 10.60 -4.32
CA LYS A 228 5.51 9.51 -3.95
C LYS A 228 5.98 8.83 -2.66
N VAL A 229 7.26 8.48 -2.56
CA VAL A 229 7.83 7.86 -1.35
C VAL A 229 7.71 8.79 -0.15
N LEU A 230 7.93 10.07 -0.33
CA LEU A 230 7.78 11.06 0.73
C LEU A 230 6.33 11.13 1.21
N LYS A 231 5.35 11.10 0.31
CA LYS A 231 3.92 11.06 0.66
C LYS A 231 3.56 9.80 1.44
N ILE A 232 4.02 8.62 0.99
CA ILE A 232 3.78 7.35 1.69
C ILE A 232 4.34 7.42 3.12
N ARG A 233 5.56 7.96 3.29
CA ARG A 233 6.22 8.07 4.60
C ARG A 233 5.62 9.14 5.50
N SER A 234 5.09 10.18 4.92
CA SER A 234 4.60 11.33 5.69
C SER A 234 3.36 11.02 6.52
N GLY A 235 2.59 9.98 6.16
CA GLY A 235 1.31 9.64 6.77
C GLY A 235 0.14 10.35 6.09
N ASP A 236 -1.06 10.09 6.59
CA ASP A 236 -2.31 10.54 5.98
C ASP A 236 -2.86 11.81 6.63
N ASP A 237 -3.53 12.63 5.83
CA ASP A 237 -4.30 13.78 6.30
C ASP A 237 -5.65 13.32 6.83
N LEU A 238 -5.70 13.04 8.13
CA LEU A 238 -6.92 12.64 8.83
C LEU A 238 -7.65 13.84 9.42
N LEU A 239 -8.94 13.65 9.72
CA LEU A 239 -9.77 14.64 10.39
C LEU A 239 -9.14 15.12 11.71
N PRO A 240 -9.38 16.37 12.14
CA PRO A 240 -8.89 16.86 13.42
C PRO A 240 -9.25 15.90 14.56
N SER A 241 -8.31 15.65 15.47
CA SER A 241 -8.42 14.69 16.59
C SER A 241 -8.43 13.20 16.22
N VAL A 242 -8.46 12.80 14.96
CA VAL A 242 -8.31 11.39 14.57
C VAL A 242 -6.83 11.07 14.46
N MET A 243 -6.39 10.05 15.20
CA MET A 243 -5.01 9.59 15.24
C MET A 243 -4.78 8.45 14.24
N LYS A 244 -5.72 7.51 14.21
CA LYS A 244 -5.68 6.31 13.38
C LYS A 244 -7.08 5.99 12.88
N MET A 245 -7.19 5.53 11.65
CA MET A 245 -8.44 5.08 11.04
C MET A 245 -8.22 3.73 10.37
N VAL A 246 -9.12 2.80 10.60
CA VAL A 246 -9.09 1.48 9.97
C VAL A 246 -10.37 1.27 9.20
N LYS A 247 -10.25 0.85 7.94
CA LYS A 247 -11.35 0.45 7.07
C LYS A 247 -11.23 -1.03 6.76
N VAL A 248 -12.28 -1.77 7.03
CA VAL A 248 -12.36 -3.22 6.76
C VAL A 248 -13.43 -3.47 5.72
N PHE A 249 -13.07 -4.12 4.63
CA PHE A 249 -13.98 -4.49 3.56
C PHE A 249 -14.33 -5.96 3.67
N VAL A 250 -15.62 -6.24 3.86
CA VAL A 250 -16.14 -7.61 4.02
C VAL A 250 -17.05 -7.97 2.86
N ALA A 251 -16.73 -9.07 2.18
CA ALA A 251 -17.58 -9.63 1.13
C ALA A 251 -18.66 -10.52 1.76
N ILE A 252 -19.91 -10.13 1.58
CA ILE A 252 -21.08 -10.87 2.06
C ILE A 252 -21.72 -11.56 0.86
N LYS A 253 -21.71 -12.90 0.87
CA LYS A 253 -22.37 -13.71 -0.15
C LYS A 253 -23.81 -14.00 0.27
N ARG A 254 -24.78 -13.47 -0.46
CA ARG A 254 -26.20 -13.72 -0.25
C ARG A 254 -26.70 -14.75 -1.25
N ARG A 255 -27.13 -15.89 -0.75
CA ARG A 255 -27.69 -16.99 -1.53
C ARG A 255 -29.21 -17.08 -1.34
N LEU A 256 -29.88 -17.61 -2.34
CA LEU A 256 -31.24 -18.08 -2.17
C LEU A 256 -31.22 -19.27 -1.18
N ARG A 257 -31.98 -19.16 -0.12
CA ARG A 257 -32.19 -20.26 0.83
C ARG A 257 -33.59 -20.81 0.62
N PRO A 258 -33.77 -22.14 0.72
CA PRO A 258 -35.09 -22.76 0.66
C PRO A 258 -36.02 -22.32 1.80
#